data_0d0817e35c49b75f6524dd86d68dcffb
#
_entry.id   0d0817e35c49b75f6524dd86d68dcffb
#
_cell.length_a   1.000
_cell.length_b   1.000
_cell.length_c   1.000
_cell.angle_alpha   90.00
_cell.angle_beta   90.00
_cell.angle_gamma   90.00
#
_symmetry.space_group_name_H-M   'P 1'
#
loop_
_entity.id
_entity.type
_entity.pdbx_description
1 polymer ?
#
loop_
_entity_poly.entity_id
_entity_poly.type
_entity_poly.pdbx_seq_one_letter_code
_entity_poly.pdbx_strand_id
1 'polypeptide(L)'
;MERNGQNMSKKRYLELDRQNVLFCLIVVFIHAFGTIGAKLNSLSYWYILSQAVLKNCAFVVQGFMFLSAAKYVAVYKDRKLDFSRFLIGRIKKVIIPYILCTLVYYGVFLRFGIIQKADYNELAGYILRGDLSAQFYFIIAIVQFYLLMPLWIFISKKLPEGIIIGGGLVIYILWVGLAFGYTVYYDRIFLSYLPFWTFGLAFGKSYDKFKGFITGHLGITGILYVLLFCINGFAGQVFTLSPYLLEAIHTIYAFGAILLSYGIFSNGRGYAGVLTSGINKLSFEIYLWHCLALKAIDWFINKMSLPRISQEAIVRVGVIYLIIFAISLFTGIMLKIKKRKR
;
A
#
# COMPACT_ATOMS: atom_id res chain seq x y z
N MET A 1 19.07 -0.62 -43.70
CA MET A 1 18.51 0.51 -42.92
C MET A 1 18.24 0.05 -41.48
N GLU A 2 18.94 0.64 -40.58
CA GLU A 2 19.35 0.20 -39.26
C GLU A 2 18.20 -0.04 -38.30
N ARG A 3 18.19 -1.23 -37.69
CA ARG A 3 17.41 -1.55 -36.46
C ARG A 3 18.19 -1.03 -35.25
N ASN A 4 18.17 0.26 -35.02
CA ASN A 4 18.60 0.83 -33.74
C ASN A 4 17.47 0.79 -32.74
N GLY A 5 17.07 -0.39 -32.34
CA GLY A 5 16.27 -0.63 -31.12
C GLY A 5 17.17 -0.51 -29.90
N GLN A 6 17.50 0.70 -29.48
CA GLN A 6 18.24 0.93 -28.24
C GLN A 6 17.50 0.28 -27.07
N ASN A 7 18.09 -0.77 -26.56
CA ASN A 7 17.81 -1.47 -25.33
C ASN A 7 18.16 -0.52 -24.15
N MET A 8 17.41 0.58 -23.99
CA MET A 8 17.52 1.44 -22.81
C MET A 8 17.03 0.66 -21.61
N SER A 9 17.98 0.13 -20.83
CA SER A 9 17.70 -0.50 -19.55
C SER A 9 16.80 0.44 -18.74
N LYS A 10 15.61 -0.03 -18.34
CA LYS A 10 14.71 0.73 -17.44
C LYS A 10 15.50 1.08 -16.19
N LYS A 11 15.81 2.37 -15.98
CA LYS A 11 16.42 2.85 -14.72
C LYS A 11 15.57 2.29 -13.57
N ARG A 12 16.14 1.42 -12.78
CA ARG A 12 15.44 0.76 -11.67
C ARG A 12 15.79 1.50 -10.39
N TYR A 13 14.78 1.98 -9.69
CA TYR A 13 14.90 2.68 -8.41
C TYR A 13 14.79 1.66 -7.28
N LEU A 14 15.93 1.13 -6.82
CA LEU A 14 16.00 0.05 -5.82
C LEU A 14 15.40 0.46 -4.48
N GLU A 15 15.55 1.70 -4.08
CA GLU A 15 14.99 2.26 -2.87
C GLU A 15 13.46 2.24 -2.88
N LEU A 16 12.82 2.57 -4.02
CA LEU A 16 11.36 2.48 -4.18
C LEU A 16 10.88 1.01 -4.23
N ASP A 17 11.71 0.10 -4.74
CA ASP A 17 11.40 -1.34 -4.71
C ASP A 17 11.50 -1.89 -3.28
N ARG A 18 12.46 -1.44 -2.48
CA ARG A 18 12.60 -1.81 -1.07
C ARG A 18 11.43 -1.27 -0.22
N GLN A 19 11.03 0.00 -0.46
CA GLN A 19 9.81 0.54 0.17
C GLN A 19 8.57 -0.28 -0.19
N ASN A 20 8.41 -0.67 -1.46
CA ASN A 20 7.29 -1.51 -1.89
C ASN A 20 7.25 -2.85 -1.13
N VAL A 21 8.41 -3.47 -0.90
CA VAL A 21 8.53 -4.70 -0.10
C VAL A 21 8.14 -4.45 1.36
N LEU A 22 8.67 -3.39 1.97
CA LEU A 22 8.33 -3.00 3.35
C LEU A 22 6.82 -2.78 3.49
N PHE A 23 6.23 -1.99 2.62
CA PHE A 23 4.79 -1.69 2.67
C PHE A 23 3.93 -2.94 2.46
N CYS A 24 4.33 -3.82 1.54
CA CYS A 24 3.66 -5.10 1.33
C CYS A 24 3.66 -5.95 2.61
N LEU A 25 4.81 -6.06 3.29
CA LEU A 25 4.89 -6.81 4.55
C LEU A 25 4.06 -6.17 5.66
N ILE A 26 4.10 -4.84 5.80
CA ILE A 26 3.29 -4.13 6.81
C ILE A 26 1.79 -4.31 6.56
N VAL A 27 1.30 -4.29 5.31
CA VAL A 27 -0.11 -4.58 5.01
C VAL A 27 -0.51 -5.97 5.50
N VAL A 28 0.32 -6.98 5.24
CA VAL A 28 0.06 -8.34 5.75
C VAL A 28 0.03 -8.34 7.27
N PHE A 29 0.96 -7.63 7.93
CA PHE A 29 0.98 -7.49 9.39
C PHE A 29 -0.31 -6.88 9.93
N ILE A 30 -0.80 -5.78 9.34
CA ILE A 30 -2.05 -5.14 9.77
C ILE A 30 -3.20 -6.15 9.81
N HIS A 31 -3.36 -6.94 8.76
CA HIS A 31 -4.45 -7.91 8.69
C HIS A 31 -4.18 -9.17 9.52
N ALA A 32 -2.92 -9.58 9.66
CA ALA A 32 -2.56 -10.72 10.49
C ALA A 32 -2.71 -10.42 11.98
N PHE A 33 -2.29 -9.24 12.42
CA PHE A 33 -2.30 -8.85 13.83
C PHE A 33 -3.63 -8.18 14.24
N GLY A 34 -4.29 -7.44 13.34
CA GLY A 34 -5.49 -6.66 13.66
C GLY A 34 -6.64 -7.49 14.22
N THR A 35 -6.91 -8.66 13.66
CA THR A 35 -7.96 -9.57 14.15
C THR A 35 -7.67 -10.07 15.57
N ILE A 36 -6.40 -10.29 15.91
CA ILE A 36 -5.98 -10.73 17.23
C ILE A 36 -6.04 -9.57 18.22
N GLY A 37 -5.57 -8.38 17.81
CA GLY A 37 -5.66 -7.17 18.62
C GLY A 37 -7.09 -6.85 19.05
N ALA A 38 -8.07 -7.11 18.18
CA ALA A 38 -9.49 -6.92 18.47
C ALA A 38 -10.06 -7.90 19.53
N LYS A 39 -9.39 -9.03 19.80
CA LYS A 39 -9.77 -9.98 20.86
C LYS A 39 -9.29 -9.56 22.26
N LEU A 40 -8.41 -8.57 22.36
CA LEU A 40 -7.89 -8.09 23.64
C LEU A 40 -8.95 -7.29 24.39
N ASN A 41 -8.89 -7.32 25.72
CA ASN A 41 -9.75 -6.47 26.55
C ASN A 41 -9.46 -5.00 26.24
N SER A 42 -10.48 -4.24 25.88
CA SER A 42 -10.36 -2.83 25.47
C SER A 42 -9.80 -1.89 26.57
N LEU A 43 -9.89 -2.29 27.83
CA LEU A 43 -9.32 -1.57 28.97
C LEU A 43 -7.88 -1.96 29.26
N SER A 44 -7.31 -2.95 28.56
CA SER A 44 -5.96 -3.41 28.80
C SER A 44 -4.92 -2.52 28.11
N TYR A 45 -3.76 -2.34 28.75
CA TYR A 45 -2.60 -1.69 28.15
C TYR A 45 -2.21 -2.33 26.81
N TRP A 46 -2.30 -3.65 26.71
CA TRP A 46 -1.98 -4.38 25.46
C TRP A 46 -2.92 -4.05 24.32
N TYR A 47 -4.19 -3.80 24.59
CA TYR A 47 -5.14 -3.32 23.59
C TYR A 47 -4.72 -1.94 23.07
N ILE A 48 -4.49 -1.00 23.98
CA ILE A 48 -4.07 0.37 23.64
C ILE A 48 -2.80 0.34 22.76
N LEU A 49 -1.80 -0.43 23.17
CA LEU A 49 -0.55 -0.57 22.42
C LEU A 49 -0.78 -1.20 21.04
N SER A 50 -1.62 -2.25 20.97
CA SER A 50 -1.94 -2.90 19.69
C SER A 50 -2.63 -1.96 18.71
N GLN A 51 -3.59 -1.16 19.18
CA GLN A 51 -4.27 -0.17 18.35
C GLN A 51 -3.31 0.95 17.89
N ALA A 52 -2.41 1.40 18.77
CA ALA A 52 -1.39 2.38 18.41
C ALA A 52 -0.45 1.86 17.30
N VAL A 53 0.00 0.62 17.42
CA VAL A 53 0.84 -0.03 16.40
C VAL A 53 0.09 -0.17 15.08
N LEU A 54 -1.14 -0.66 15.09
CA LEU A 54 -1.96 -0.84 13.89
C LEU A 54 -2.24 0.49 13.18
N LYS A 55 -2.59 1.54 13.95
CA LYS A 55 -2.81 2.87 13.42
C LYS A 55 -1.54 3.44 12.77
N ASN A 56 -0.39 3.23 13.41
CA ASN A 56 0.89 3.64 12.85
C ASN A 56 1.30 2.83 11.61
N CYS A 57 0.88 1.58 11.48
CA CYS A 57 1.11 0.78 10.28
C CYS A 57 0.23 1.22 9.09
N ALA A 58 -0.90 1.88 9.32
CA ALA A 58 -1.89 2.20 8.27
C ALA A 58 -1.37 3.15 7.18
N PHE A 59 -0.28 3.89 7.41
CA PHE A 59 0.35 4.78 6.41
C PHE A 59 0.75 4.09 5.10
N VAL A 60 0.83 2.78 5.09
CA VAL A 60 1.31 2.02 3.92
C VAL A 60 0.40 2.15 2.71
N VAL A 61 -0.89 2.40 2.90
CA VAL A 61 -1.85 2.66 1.82
C VAL A 61 -1.48 3.95 1.09
N GLN A 62 -1.25 5.02 1.85
CA GLN A 62 -0.73 6.30 1.36
C GLN A 62 0.64 6.12 0.70
N GLY A 63 1.49 5.28 1.30
CA GLY A 63 2.79 4.92 0.76
C GLY A 63 2.71 4.26 -0.62
N PHE A 64 1.77 3.35 -0.87
CA PHE A 64 1.58 2.75 -2.19
C PHE A 64 1.09 3.75 -3.23
N MET A 65 0.26 4.72 -2.86
CA MET A 65 -0.16 5.80 -3.76
C MET A 65 1.03 6.67 -4.16
N PHE A 66 1.85 7.08 -3.18
CA PHE A 66 3.11 7.78 -3.43
C PHE A 66 4.05 7.00 -4.36
N LEU A 67 4.32 5.72 -4.05
CA LEU A 67 5.20 4.89 -4.85
C LEU A 67 4.72 4.72 -6.30
N SER A 68 3.41 4.56 -6.49
CA SER A 68 2.81 4.42 -7.81
C SER A 68 3.01 5.68 -8.64
N ALA A 69 2.66 6.86 -8.09
CA ALA A 69 2.84 8.14 -8.76
C ALA A 69 4.31 8.41 -9.09
N ALA A 70 5.22 8.23 -8.12
CA ALA A 70 6.66 8.46 -8.30
C ALA A 70 7.25 7.57 -9.42
N LYS A 71 6.91 6.27 -9.42
CA LYS A 71 7.38 5.32 -10.45
C LYS A 71 6.84 5.66 -11.85
N TYR A 72 5.56 6.08 -11.97
CA TYR A 72 4.98 6.43 -13.27
C TYR A 72 5.59 7.69 -13.84
N VAL A 73 5.71 8.76 -13.05
CA VAL A 73 6.33 10.00 -13.54
C VAL A 73 7.79 9.78 -13.90
N ALA A 74 8.55 9.06 -13.09
CA ALA A 74 9.94 8.72 -13.41
C ALA A 74 10.10 7.96 -14.74
N VAL A 75 9.10 7.19 -15.17
CA VAL A 75 9.08 6.49 -16.46
C VAL A 75 8.63 7.39 -17.61
N TYR A 76 7.64 8.26 -17.38
CA TYR A 76 6.99 9.04 -18.45
C TYR A 76 7.48 10.49 -18.55
N LYS A 77 8.41 10.93 -17.68
CA LYS A 77 8.90 12.31 -17.71
C LYS A 77 9.50 12.67 -19.08
N ASP A 78 10.27 11.74 -19.71
CA ASP A 78 10.93 11.92 -21.00
C ASP A 78 10.24 11.15 -22.14
N ARG A 79 9.02 10.63 -21.92
CA ARG A 79 8.30 9.81 -22.90
C ARG A 79 6.87 10.30 -23.07
N LYS A 80 6.31 10.03 -24.26
CA LYS A 80 4.89 10.18 -24.47
C LYS A 80 4.14 9.00 -23.82
N LEU A 81 3.01 9.31 -23.19
CA LEU A 81 2.11 8.29 -22.67
C LEU A 81 1.22 7.79 -23.82
N ASP A 82 1.34 6.53 -24.17
CA ASP A 82 0.32 5.80 -24.93
C ASP A 82 -0.74 5.32 -23.93
N PHE A 83 -1.81 6.09 -23.79
CA PHE A 83 -2.84 5.85 -22.78
C PHE A 83 -3.58 4.54 -23.01
N SER A 84 -3.90 4.19 -24.24
CA SER A 84 -4.59 2.94 -24.58
C SER A 84 -3.76 1.72 -24.16
N ARG A 85 -2.48 1.70 -24.55
CA ARG A 85 -1.54 0.64 -24.13
C ARG A 85 -1.33 0.60 -22.62
N PHE A 86 -1.27 1.76 -21.97
CA PHE A 86 -1.18 1.87 -20.52
C PHE A 86 -2.41 1.25 -19.86
N LEU A 87 -3.62 1.64 -20.27
CA LEU A 87 -4.88 1.19 -19.70
C LEU A 87 -5.08 -0.32 -19.89
N ILE A 88 -4.86 -0.84 -21.09
CA ILE A 88 -4.88 -2.30 -21.35
C ILE A 88 -3.91 -3.03 -20.42
N GLY A 89 -2.73 -2.46 -20.20
CA GLY A 89 -1.75 -2.99 -19.26
C GLY A 89 -2.26 -3.01 -17.80
N ARG A 90 -3.06 -2.02 -17.39
CA ARG A 90 -3.67 -1.96 -16.04
C ARG A 90 -4.83 -2.93 -15.92
N ILE A 91 -5.70 -3.00 -16.93
CA ILE A 91 -6.78 -3.99 -16.98
C ILE A 91 -6.21 -5.42 -16.79
N LYS A 92 -5.22 -5.80 -17.57
CA LYS A 92 -4.62 -7.15 -17.52
C LYS A 92 -3.89 -7.44 -16.20
N LYS A 93 -3.26 -6.43 -15.57
CA LYS A 93 -2.37 -6.65 -14.41
C LYS A 93 -3.01 -6.30 -13.08
N VAL A 94 -4.13 -5.58 -13.07
CA VAL A 94 -4.79 -5.12 -11.83
C VAL A 94 -6.26 -5.53 -11.83
N ILE A 95 -7.04 -5.12 -12.84
CA ILE A 95 -8.49 -5.31 -12.83
C ILE A 95 -8.87 -6.78 -12.99
N ILE A 96 -8.32 -7.48 -13.99
CA ILE A 96 -8.64 -8.91 -14.20
C ILE A 96 -8.22 -9.76 -12.99
N PRO A 97 -6.98 -9.68 -12.45
CA PRO A 97 -6.61 -10.41 -11.24
C PRO A 97 -7.49 -10.07 -10.04
N TYR A 98 -7.87 -8.80 -9.87
CA TYR A 98 -8.78 -8.38 -8.82
C TYR A 98 -10.16 -9.03 -8.94
N ILE A 99 -10.77 -8.99 -10.13
CA ILE A 99 -12.09 -9.62 -10.38
C ILE A 99 -12.01 -11.12 -10.12
N LEU A 100 -11.00 -11.80 -10.66
CA LEU A 100 -10.82 -13.25 -10.45
C LEU A 100 -10.64 -13.57 -8.96
N CYS A 101 -9.86 -12.78 -8.25
CA CYS A 101 -9.67 -12.91 -6.81
C CYS A 101 -11.01 -12.73 -6.07
N THR A 102 -11.78 -11.68 -6.39
CA THR A 102 -13.10 -11.44 -5.79
C THR A 102 -14.06 -12.60 -6.02
N LEU A 103 -14.08 -13.19 -7.23
CA LEU A 103 -14.89 -14.37 -7.53
C LEU A 103 -14.51 -15.58 -6.67
N VAL A 104 -13.21 -15.83 -6.47
CA VAL A 104 -12.73 -16.90 -5.59
C VAL A 104 -13.13 -16.65 -4.13
N TYR A 105 -12.92 -15.42 -3.62
CA TYR A 105 -13.37 -15.05 -2.26
C TYR A 105 -14.88 -15.27 -2.10
N TYR A 106 -15.68 -14.80 -3.06
CA TYR A 106 -17.13 -14.95 -3.04
C TYR A 106 -17.55 -16.42 -3.00
N GLY A 107 -16.95 -17.26 -3.86
CA GLY A 107 -17.22 -18.71 -3.86
C GLY A 107 -16.82 -19.39 -2.54
N VAL A 108 -15.67 -19.03 -1.97
CA VAL A 108 -15.24 -19.53 -0.67
C VAL A 108 -16.21 -19.07 0.43
N PHE A 109 -16.64 -17.82 0.43
CA PHE A 109 -17.55 -17.28 1.45
C PHE A 109 -18.94 -17.91 1.37
N LEU A 110 -19.46 -18.22 0.17
CA LEU A 110 -20.66 -19.00 -0.03
C LEU A 110 -20.49 -20.43 0.52
N ARG A 111 -19.37 -21.10 0.18
CA ARG A 111 -19.12 -22.50 0.60
C ARG A 111 -19.02 -22.65 2.12
N PHE A 112 -18.51 -21.63 2.82
CA PHE A 112 -18.38 -21.63 4.28
C PHE A 112 -19.52 -20.94 5.01
N GLY A 113 -20.59 -20.53 4.32
CA GLY A 113 -21.78 -19.91 4.91
C GLY A 113 -21.56 -18.50 5.47
N ILE A 114 -20.46 -17.82 5.07
CA ILE A 114 -20.24 -16.41 5.39
C ILE A 114 -21.21 -15.54 4.59
N ILE A 115 -21.44 -15.88 3.33
CA ILE A 115 -22.52 -15.38 2.49
C ILE A 115 -23.59 -16.46 2.42
N GLN A 116 -24.84 -16.11 2.78
CA GLN A 116 -25.91 -17.08 2.93
C GLN A 116 -26.48 -17.56 1.58
N LYS A 117 -26.55 -16.69 0.59
CA LYS A 117 -27.14 -16.97 -0.73
C LYS A 117 -26.36 -16.26 -1.83
N ALA A 118 -26.22 -16.95 -2.97
CA ALA A 118 -25.65 -16.34 -4.15
C ALA A 118 -26.60 -15.27 -4.73
N ASP A 119 -26.06 -14.06 -4.93
CA ASP A 119 -26.73 -12.94 -5.57
C ASP A 119 -25.77 -12.24 -6.53
N TYR A 120 -26.13 -12.14 -7.80
CA TYR A 120 -25.29 -11.55 -8.84
C TYR A 120 -25.21 -10.02 -8.70
N ASN A 121 -26.27 -9.36 -8.21
CA ASN A 121 -26.27 -7.92 -7.99
C ASN A 121 -25.37 -7.57 -6.81
N GLU A 122 -25.42 -8.36 -5.75
CA GLU A 122 -24.53 -8.19 -4.61
C GLU A 122 -23.07 -8.45 -5.00
N LEU A 123 -22.80 -9.49 -5.79
CA LEU A 123 -21.46 -9.77 -6.31
C LEU A 123 -20.92 -8.61 -7.17
N ALA A 124 -21.76 -8.07 -8.07
CA ALA A 124 -21.40 -6.88 -8.85
C ALA A 124 -21.12 -5.67 -7.94
N GLY A 125 -21.93 -5.50 -6.89
CA GLY A 125 -21.72 -4.51 -5.85
C GLY A 125 -20.35 -4.68 -5.16
N TYR A 126 -20.00 -5.87 -4.74
CA TYR A 126 -18.69 -6.18 -4.13
C TYR A 126 -17.52 -5.86 -5.06
N ILE A 127 -17.64 -6.17 -6.36
CA ILE A 127 -16.60 -5.83 -7.35
C ILE A 127 -16.47 -4.31 -7.52
N LEU A 128 -17.58 -3.59 -7.59
CA LEU A 128 -17.56 -2.15 -7.86
C LEU A 128 -17.12 -1.33 -6.64
N ARG A 129 -17.52 -1.74 -5.43
CA ARG A 129 -17.21 -1.03 -4.19
C ARG A 129 -15.92 -1.50 -3.50
N GLY A 130 -15.44 -2.72 -3.83
CA GLY A 130 -14.26 -3.30 -3.18
C GLY A 130 -14.50 -3.60 -1.70
N ASP A 131 -15.67 -4.06 -1.32
CA ASP A 131 -16.06 -4.28 0.08
C ASP A 131 -16.22 -5.76 0.50
N LEU A 132 -15.97 -6.71 -0.42
CA LEU A 132 -15.98 -8.13 -0.10
C LEU A 132 -14.87 -8.54 0.89
N SER A 133 -13.73 -7.86 0.86
CA SER A 133 -12.62 -8.07 1.78
C SER A 133 -11.88 -6.75 2.05
N ALA A 134 -11.42 -6.60 3.30
CA ALA A 134 -10.94 -5.33 3.84
C ALA A 134 -9.84 -4.62 3.02
N GLN A 135 -9.03 -5.37 2.25
CA GLN A 135 -7.98 -4.75 1.43
C GLN A 135 -8.48 -4.25 0.06
N PHE A 136 -9.64 -4.67 -0.43
CA PHE A 136 -10.05 -4.44 -1.83
C PHE A 136 -10.40 -2.99 -2.15
N TYR A 137 -10.78 -2.17 -1.17
CA TYR A 137 -11.09 -0.75 -1.38
C TYR A 137 -9.95 0.03 -2.06
N PHE A 138 -8.69 -0.32 -1.76
CA PHE A 138 -7.53 0.30 -2.38
C PHE A 138 -7.50 0.13 -3.89
N ILE A 139 -7.99 -1.01 -4.42
CA ILE A 139 -8.05 -1.24 -5.88
C ILE A 139 -8.99 -0.23 -6.53
N ILE A 140 -10.11 0.06 -5.88
CA ILE A 140 -11.06 1.07 -6.37
C ILE A 140 -10.42 2.45 -6.41
N ALA A 141 -9.72 2.83 -5.35
CA ALA A 141 -9.03 4.12 -5.28
C ALA A 141 -7.89 4.23 -6.32
N ILE A 142 -7.03 3.22 -6.46
CA ILE A 142 -5.88 3.29 -7.39
C ILE A 142 -6.30 3.26 -8.86
N VAL A 143 -7.39 2.57 -9.19
CA VAL A 143 -7.94 2.55 -10.57
C VAL A 143 -8.38 3.95 -11.01
N GLN A 144 -8.98 4.75 -10.13
CA GLN A 144 -9.35 6.14 -10.42
C GLN A 144 -8.11 6.98 -10.80
N PHE A 145 -6.99 6.81 -10.08
CA PHE A 145 -5.73 7.46 -10.45
C PHE A 145 -5.22 7.00 -11.83
N TYR A 146 -5.39 5.73 -12.19
CA TYR A 146 -4.98 5.22 -13.49
C TYR A 146 -5.82 5.78 -14.63
N LEU A 147 -7.12 5.96 -14.43
CA LEU A 147 -8.00 6.60 -15.41
C LEU A 147 -7.61 8.05 -15.67
N LEU A 148 -7.14 8.75 -14.65
CA LEU A 148 -6.67 10.13 -14.72
C LEU A 148 -5.19 10.26 -15.12
N MET A 149 -4.51 9.18 -15.55
CA MET A 149 -3.08 9.19 -15.84
C MET A 149 -2.64 10.26 -16.88
N PRO A 150 -3.37 10.53 -17.97
CA PRO A 150 -3.02 11.62 -18.89
C PRO A 150 -2.93 12.97 -18.19
N LEU A 151 -3.88 13.27 -17.31
CA LEU A 151 -3.93 14.50 -16.52
C LEU A 151 -2.69 14.59 -15.59
N TRP A 152 -2.36 13.50 -14.88
CA TRP A 152 -1.22 13.47 -13.97
C TRP A 152 0.11 13.67 -14.68
N ILE A 153 0.30 13.06 -15.84
CA ILE A 153 1.49 13.26 -16.66
C ILE A 153 1.56 14.69 -17.20
N PHE A 154 0.43 15.27 -17.63
CA PHE A 154 0.37 16.66 -18.05
C PHE A 154 0.75 17.61 -16.91
N ILE A 155 0.13 17.48 -15.73
CA ILE A 155 0.40 18.26 -14.52
C ILE A 155 1.90 18.15 -14.16
N SER A 156 2.45 16.93 -14.10
CA SER A 156 3.86 16.73 -13.75
C SER A 156 4.84 17.39 -14.71
N LYS A 157 4.50 17.49 -15.99
CA LYS A 157 5.35 18.14 -17.01
C LYS A 157 5.24 19.66 -17.02
N LYS A 158 4.06 20.20 -16.72
CA LYS A 158 3.77 21.63 -16.90
C LYS A 158 3.93 22.47 -15.63
N LEU A 159 3.59 21.90 -14.46
CA LEU A 159 3.56 22.67 -13.22
C LEU A 159 4.81 22.44 -12.39
N PRO A 160 5.30 23.45 -11.65
CA PRO A 160 6.39 23.30 -10.67
C PRO A 160 5.94 22.43 -9.49
N GLU A 161 6.91 21.79 -8.83
CA GLU A 161 6.67 20.82 -7.75
C GLU A 161 5.83 21.40 -6.60
N GLY A 162 6.11 22.67 -6.22
CA GLY A 162 5.36 23.35 -5.16
C GLY A 162 3.89 23.52 -5.47
N ILE A 163 3.53 23.84 -6.73
CA ILE A 163 2.13 23.94 -7.17
C ILE A 163 1.47 22.57 -7.20
N ILE A 164 2.17 21.52 -7.63
CA ILE A 164 1.65 20.16 -7.65
C ILE A 164 1.31 19.70 -6.22
N ILE A 165 2.23 19.86 -5.27
CA ILE A 165 2.06 19.47 -3.87
C ILE A 165 0.99 20.35 -3.20
N GLY A 166 1.12 21.67 -3.31
CA GLY A 166 0.19 22.60 -2.67
C GLY A 166 -1.23 22.49 -3.19
N GLY A 167 -1.42 22.36 -4.51
CA GLY A 167 -2.73 22.13 -5.11
C GLY A 167 -3.36 20.82 -4.64
N GLY A 168 -2.58 19.74 -4.57
CA GLY A 168 -3.05 18.47 -4.02
C GLY A 168 -3.49 18.54 -2.57
N LEU A 169 -2.74 19.28 -1.73
CA LEU A 169 -3.08 19.50 -0.33
C LEU A 169 -4.36 20.34 -0.18
N VAL A 170 -4.50 21.43 -0.93
CA VAL A 170 -5.69 22.28 -0.87
C VAL A 170 -6.95 21.48 -1.26
N ILE A 171 -6.89 20.75 -2.37
CA ILE A 171 -8.03 19.91 -2.80
C ILE A 171 -8.35 18.84 -1.75
N TYR A 172 -7.34 18.22 -1.14
CA TYR A 172 -7.54 17.25 -0.08
C TYR A 172 -8.19 17.86 1.17
N ILE A 173 -7.75 19.04 1.62
CA ILE A 173 -8.35 19.72 2.78
C ILE A 173 -9.83 20.02 2.52
N LEU A 174 -10.16 20.51 1.31
CA LEU A 174 -11.55 20.74 0.91
C LEU A 174 -12.35 19.42 0.89
N TRP A 175 -11.75 18.35 0.36
CA TRP A 175 -12.37 17.03 0.34
C TRP A 175 -12.62 16.47 1.75
N VAL A 176 -11.65 16.58 2.66
CA VAL A 176 -11.83 16.19 4.06
C VAL A 176 -12.98 16.96 4.71
N GLY A 177 -13.02 18.28 4.50
CA GLY A 177 -14.10 19.11 5.04
C GLY A 177 -15.49 18.74 4.51
N LEU A 178 -15.58 18.27 3.26
CA LEU A 178 -16.86 17.96 2.61
C LEU A 178 -17.33 16.52 2.81
N ALA A 179 -16.40 15.56 2.89
CA ALA A 179 -16.73 14.14 2.77
C ALA A 179 -16.35 13.29 3.97
N PHE A 180 -15.36 13.70 4.76
CA PHE A 180 -14.89 12.91 5.91
C PHE A 180 -15.99 12.84 6.99
N GLY A 181 -16.33 11.62 7.39
CA GLY A 181 -17.42 11.37 8.34
C GLY A 181 -18.84 11.41 7.74
N TYR A 182 -19.00 11.89 6.49
CA TYR A 182 -20.32 11.94 5.82
C TYR A 182 -20.53 10.79 4.84
N THR A 183 -19.47 10.15 4.37
CA THR A 183 -19.57 9.00 3.47
C THR A 183 -18.78 7.80 3.98
N VAL A 184 -19.42 6.63 3.97
CA VAL A 184 -18.79 5.34 4.28
C VAL A 184 -17.78 4.90 3.21
N TYR A 185 -17.77 5.57 2.07
CA TYR A 185 -16.87 5.28 0.94
C TYR A 185 -15.71 6.28 0.83
N TYR A 186 -15.43 7.06 1.88
CA TYR A 186 -14.33 8.02 1.91
C TYR A 186 -13.00 7.43 1.44
N ASP A 187 -12.66 6.24 1.93
CA ASP A 187 -11.43 5.51 1.62
C ASP A 187 -11.36 4.91 0.19
N ARG A 188 -12.47 4.94 -0.55
CA ARG A 188 -12.56 4.45 -1.94
C ARG A 188 -12.40 5.55 -2.97
N ILE A 189 -12.43 6.81 -2.55
CA ILE A 189 -12.32 7.97 -3.44
C ILE A 189 -10.85 8.43 -3.49
N PHE A 190 -10.33 8.60 -4.70
CA PHE A 190 -8.93 8.96 -4.93
C PHE A 190 -8.51 10.28 -4.25
N LEU A 191 -9.45 11.20 -4.01
CA LEU A 191 -9.21 12.48 -3.35
C LEU A 191 -8.66 12.30 -1.94
N SER A 192 -9.03 11.23 -1.22
CA SER A 192 -8.53 10.90 0.11
C SER A 192 -7.02 10.57 0.13
N TYR A 193 -6.44 10.26 -1.02
CA TYR A 193 -5.02 9.95 -1.17
C TYR A 193 -4.27 10.97 -2.04
N LEU A 194 -4.94 12.03 -2.43
CA LEU A 194 -4.42 13.01 -3.39
C LEU A 194 -3.10 13.66 -2.93
N PRO A 195 -2.89 14.02 -1.65
CA PRO A 195 -1.62 14.61 -1.22
C PRO A 195 -0.43 13.67 -1.44
N PHE A 196 -0.60 12.39 -1.19
CA PHE A 196 0.45 11.38 -1.38
C PHE A 196 0.72 11.11 -2.86
N TRP A 197 -0.31 11.12 -3.68
CA TRP A 197 -0.18 11.02 -5.13
C TRP A 197 0.56 12.21 -5.72
N THR A 198 0.14 13.44 -5.40
CA THR A 198 0.76 14.66 -5.91
C THR A 198 2.19 14.83 -5.42
N PHE A 199 2.47 14.46 -4.17
CA PHE A 199 3.84 14.38 -3.66
C PHE A 199 4.67 13.36 -4.45
N GLY A 200 4.11 12.19 -4.77
CA GLY A 200 4.75 11.20 -5.62
C GLY A 200 5.02 11.71 -7.04
N LEU A 201 4.10 12.51 -7.63
CA LEU A 201 4.33 13.16 -8.94
C LEU A 201 5.53 14.12 -8.89
N ALA A 202 5.57 15.01 -7.90
CA ALA A 202 6.65 15.96 -7.69
C ALA A 202 7.99 15.25 -7.45
N PHE A 203 7.96 14.23 -6.61
CA PHE A 203 9.12 13.39 -6.30
C PHE A 203 9.67 12.68 -7.55
N GLY A 204 8.82 12.01 -8.34
CA GLY A 204 9.22 11.32 -9.56
C GLY A 204 9.76 12.25 -10.64
N LYS A 205 9.25 13.51 -10.70
CA LYS A 205 9.73 14.57 -11.59
C LYS A 205 11.15 15.00 -11.24
N SER A 206 11.42 15.31 -9.96
CA SER A 206 12.68 15.85 -9.46
C SER A 206 13.38 14.88 -8.50
N TYR A 207 13.48 13.63 -8.92
CA TYR A 207 13.94 12.49 -8.11
C TYR A 207 15.25 12.75 -7.37
N ASP A 208 16.29 13.19 -8.07
CA ASP A 208 17.63 13.37 -7.50
C ASP A 208 17.67 14.52 -6.48
N LYS A 209 16.90 15.60 -6.71
CA LYS A 209 16.72 16.72 -5.77
C LYS A 209 16.09 16.25 -4.45
N PHE A 210 14.96 15.54 -4.53
CA PHE A 210 14.29 15.02 -3.33
C PHE A 210 15.14 13.97 -2.62
N LYS A 211 15.82 13.10 -3.36
CA LYS A 211 16.75 12.12 -2.79
C LYS A 211 17.83 12.82 -1.97
N GLY A 212 18.53 13.82 -2.54
CA GLY A 212 19.57 14.56 -1.85
C GLY A 212 19.05 15.26 -0.59
N PHE A 213 17.88 15.90 -0.68
CA PHE A 213 17.26 16.55 0.48
C PHE A 213 16.94 15.55 1.61
N ILE A 214 16.27 14.46 1.31
CA ILE A 214 15.85 13.47 2.32
C ILE A 214 17.06 12.80 2.97
N THR A 215 18.06 12.41 2.18
CA THR A 215 19.26 11.75 2.74
C THR A 215 20.11 12.71 3.56
N GLY A 216 20.16 13.99 3.20
CA GLY A 216 20.87 15.02 3.95
C GLY A 216 20.21 15.37 5.30
N HIS A 217 18.92 15.12 5.45
CA HIS A 217 18.14 15.46 6.65
C HIS A 217 17.61 14.21 7.39
N LEU A 218 18.19 13.03 7.15
CA LEU A 218 17.67 11.76 7.68
C LEU A 218 17.61 11.73 9.21
N GLY A 219 18.58 12.33 9.91
CA GLY A 219 18.58 12.38 11.38
C GLY A 219 17.39 13.17 11.93
N ILE A 220 17.13 14.37 11.39
CA ILE A 220 15.99 15.20 11.79
C ILE A 220 14.67 14.48 11.44
N THR A 221 14.58 13.88 10.25
CA THR A 221 13.41 13.11 9.83
C THR A 221 13.14 11.95 10.79
N GLY A 222 14.18 11.28 11.28
CA GLY A 222 14.06 10.21 12.28
C GLY A 222 13.52 10.70 13.62
N ILE A 223 14.04 11.84 14.14
CA ILE A 223 13.54 12.43 15.40
C ILE A 223 12.07 12.84 15.26
N LEU A 224 11.73 13.55 14.19
CA LEU A 224 10.34 13.95 13.92
C LEU A 224 9.42 12.73 13.76
N TYR A 225 9.90 11.68 13.11
CA TYR A 225 9.11 10.44 12.97
C TYR A 225 8.77 9.81 14.33
N VAL A 226 9.73 9.74 15.26
CA VAL A 226 9.47 9.19 16.61
C VAL A 226 8.40 10.00 17.34
N LEU A 227 8.48 11.32 17.30
CA LEU A 227 7.46 12.21 17.88
C LEU A 227 6.09 11.98 17.24
N LEU A 228 6.04 11.99 15.91
CA LEU A 228 4.80 11.78 15.16
C LEU A 228 4.24 10.36 15.36
N PHE A 229 5.09 9.34 15.53
CA PHE A 229 4.69 7.97 15.85
C PHE A 229 3.95 7.92 17.18
N CYS A 230 4.48 8.54 18.22
CA CYS A 230 3.82 8.61 19.52
C CYS A 230 2.50 9.39 19.43
N ILE A 231 2.51 10.57 18.81
CA ILE A 231 1.31 11.39 18.68
C ILE A 231 0.23 10.65 17.88
N ASN A 232 0.54 10.15 16.70
CA ASN A 232 -0.43 9.43 15.85
C ASN A 232 -0.97 8.18 16.53
N GLY A 233 -0.10 7.40 17.19
CA GLY A 233 -0.50 6.14 17.83
C GLY A 233 -1.43 6.35 19.03
N PHE A 234 -1.18 7.35 19.85
CA PHE A 234 -1.85 7.50 21.17
C PHE A 234 -2.83 8.66 21.27
N ALA A 235 -2.74 9.68 20.40
CA ALA A 235 -3.53 10.90 20.54
C ALA A 235 -5.05 10.63 20.66
N GLY A 236 -5.61 9.80 19.79
CA GLY A 236 -7.04 9.47 19.81
C GLY A 236 -7.47 8.49 20.90
N GLN A 237 -6.51 7.92 21.66
CA GLN A 237 -6.78 7.01 22.77
C GLN A 237 -6.67 7.71 24.13
N VAL A 238 -5.84 8.75 24.20
CA VAL A 238 -5.59 9.53 25.44
C VAL A 238 -6.43 10.80 25.49
N PHE A 239 -6.71 11.40 24.33
CA PHE A 239 -7.43 12.67 24.23
C PHE A 239 -8.68 12.51 23.36
N THR A 240 -9.76 13.18 23.76
CA THR A 240 -10.96 13.31 22.92
C THR A 240 -10.70 14.39 21.86
N LEU A 241 -10.17 13.98 20.73
CA LEU A 241 -9.87 14.86 19.60
C LEU A 241 -10.94 14.73 18.51
N SER A 242 -11.14 15.80 17.74
CA SER A 242 -12.03 15.73 16.59
C SER A 242 -11.50 14.74 15.53
N PRO A 243 -12.38 14.03 14.82
CA PRO A 243 -11.96 13.12 13.74
C PRO A 243 -11.11 13.81 12.68
N TYR A 244 -11.38 15.08 12.37
CA TYR A 244 -10.59 15.89 11.42
C TYR A 244 -9.15 16.10 11.86
N LEU A 245 -8.97 16.37 13.18
CA LEU A 245 -7.63 16.55 13.74
C LEU A 245 -6.86 15.22 13.75
N LEU A 246 -7.52 14.11 14.05
CA LEU A 246 -6.92 12.78 13.98
C LEU A 246 -6.50 12.41 12.56
N GLU A 247 -7.30 12.76 11.55
CA GLU A 247 -6.97 12.58 10.14
C GLU A 247 -5.78 13.44 9.71
N ALA A 248 -5.74 14.70 10.15
CA ALA A 248 -4.60 15.58 9.90
C ALA A 248 -3.29 15.06 10.53
N ILE A 249 -3.34 14.61 11.79
CA ILE A 249 -2.21 13.98 12.49
C ILE A 249 -1.73 12.76 11.71
N HIS A 250 -2.66 11.89 11.29
CA HIS A 250 -2.32 10.68 10.52
C HIS A 250 -1.67 11.02 9.17
N THR A 251 -2.19 12.03 8.49
CA THR A 251 -1.65 12.49 7.20
C THR A 251 -0.20 12.99 7.37
N ILE A 252 0.07 13.83 8.37
CA ILE A 252 1.42 14.33 8.64
C ILE A 252 2.37 13.19 9.03
N TYR A 253 1.91 12.28 9.90
CA TYR A 253 2.65 11.08 10.27
C TYR A 253 3.00 10.22 9.04
N ALA A 254 2.03 9.98 8.15
CA ALA A 254 2.23 9.17 6.95
C ALA A 254 3.31 9.74 6.02
N PHE A 255 3.37 11.08 5.83
CA PHE A 255 4.48 11.71 5.13
C PHE A 255 5.82 11.43 5.83
N GLY A 256 5.90 11.60 7.14
CA GLY A 256 7.11 11.30 7.91
C GLY A 256 7.57 9.85 7.74
N ALA A 257 6.64 8.88 7.81
CA ALA A 257 6.92 7.47 7.64
C ALA A 257 7.41 7.11 6.23
N ILE A 258 6.79 7.70 5.19
CA ILE A 258 7.20 7.53 3.79
C ILE A 258 8.61 8.11 3.57
N LEU A 259 8.88 9.32 4.06
CA LEU A 259 10.18 9.97 3.91
C LEU A 259 11.28 9.23 4.65
N LEU A 260 11.05 8.84 5.90
CA LEU A 260 12.02 8.09 6.71
C LEU A 260 12.37 6.75 6.06
N SER A 261 11.36 5.96 5.68
CA SER A 261 11.60 4.66 5.03
C SER A 261 12.36 4.81 3.72
N TYR A 262 12.05 5.85 2.91
CA TYR A 262 12.81 6.17 1.71
C TYR A 262 14.27 6.52 2.02
N GLY A 263 14.50 7.40 3.00
CA GLY A 263 15.85 7.83 3.39
C GLY A 263 16.72 6.67 3.88
N ILE A 264 16.17 5.77 4.71
CA ILE A 264 16.85 4.56 5.18
C ILE A 264 17.27 3.68 3.99
N PHE A 265 16.38 3.43 3.04
CA PHE A 265 16.68 2.58 1.89
C PHE A 265 17.59 3.26 0.85
N SER A 266 17.65 4.58 0.82
CA SER A 266 18.53 5.34 -0.08
C SER A 266 19.98 5.34 0.36
N ASN A 267 20.25 5.23 1.67
CA ASN A 267 21.60 5.11 2.23
C ASN A 267 22.16 3.69 2.16
N GLY A 268 21.31 2.69 1.95
CA GLY A 268 21.72 1.30 1.85
C GLY A 268 22.46 1.00 0.54
N ARG A 269 23.72 0.60 0.61
CA ARG A 269 24.47 0.07 -0.53
C ARG A 269 24.03 -1.37 -0.83
N GLY A 270 23.93 -1.75 -2.09
CA GLY A 270 23.77 -3.15 -2.51
C GLY A 270 22.59 -3.45 -3.43
N TYR A 271 22.67 -4.62 -4.05
CA TYR A 271 21.67 -5.16 -4.96
C TYR A 271 20.43 -5.64 -4.18
N ALA A 272 19.27 -5.67 -4.84
CA ALA A 272 18.11 -6.34 -4.26
C ALA A 272 18.42 -7.84 -4.07
N GLY A 273 18.31 -8.32 -2.85
CA GLY A 273 18.46 -9.74 -2.51
C GLY A 273 17.42 -10.60 -3.26
N VAL A 274 17.65 -11.89 -3.32
CA VAL A 274 16.75 -12.86 -3.96
C VAL A 274 15.34 -12.75 -3.37
N LEU A 275 15.22 -12.75 -2.04
CA LEU A 275 13.96 -12.63 -1.32
C LEU A 275 13.26 -11.29 -1.62
N THR A 276 13.97 -10.17 -1.51
CA THR A 276 13.43 -8.84 -1.81
C THR A 276 12.92 -8.74 -3.24
N SER A 277 13.65 -9.33 -4.20
CA SER A 277 13.24 -9.37 -5.61
C SER A 277 11.98 -10.21 -5.82
N GLY A 278 11.84 -11.31 -5.10
CA GLY A 278 10.67 -12.18 -5.11
C GLY A 278 9.44 -11.48 -4.54
N ILE A 279 9.55 -10.91 -3.33
CA ILE A 279 8.44 -10.17 -2.70
C ILE A 279 8.01 -8.99 -3.59
N ASN A 280 8.98 -8.21 -4.10
CA ASN A 280 8.63 -7.07 -4.97
C ASN A 280 7.92 -7.51 -6.25
N LYS A 281 8.26 -8.69 -6.79
CA LYS A 281 7.60 -9.26 -7.97
C LYS A 281 6.18 -9.74 -7.66
N LEU A 282 5.97 -10.31 -6.48
CA LEU A 282 4.70 -10.89 -6.04
C LEU A 282 3.86 -9.94 -5.16
N SER A 283 4.29 -8.68 -4.98
CA SER A 283 3.66 -7.78 -4.02
C SER A 283 2.17 -7.57 -4.25
N PHE A 284 1.73 -7.58 -5.51
CA PHE A 284 0.31 -7.44 -5.82
C PHE A 284 -0.48 -8.73 -5.59
N GLU A 285 0.08 -9.87 -5.92
CA GLU A 285 -0.50 -11.19 -5.63
C GLU A 285 -0.60 -11.43 -4.12
N ILE A 286 0.46 -11.12 -3.36
CA ILE A 286 0.45 -11.15 -1.90
C ILE A 286 -0.67 -10.24 -1.37
N TYR A 287 -0.76 -9.02 -1.91
CA TYR A 287 -1.81 -8.07 -1.54
C TYR A 287 -3.23 -8.63 -1.79
N LEU A 288 -3.48 -9.28 -2.90
CA LEU A 288 -4.79 -9.84 -3.22
C LEU A 288 -5.18 -11.03 -2.31
N TRP A 289 -4.22 -11.94 -2.05
CA TRP A 289 -4.53 -13.25 -1.50
C TRP A 289 -4.30 -13.41 0.01
N HIS A 290 -3.55 -12.50 0.66
CA HIS A 290 -3.16 -12.69 2.07
C HIS A 290 -4.35 -12.80 3.04
N CYS A 291 -5.44 -12.04 2.83
CA CYS A 291 -6.61 -12.14 3.73
C CYS A 291 -7.33 -13.48 3.59
N LEU A 292 -7.39 -14.08 2.40
CA LEU A 292 -7.95 -15.42 2.23
C LEU A 292 -7.05 -16.48 2.89
N ALA A 293 -5.73 -16.34 2.73
CA ALA A 293 -4.76 -17.21 3.42
C ALA A 293 -4.88 -17.10 4.94
N LEU A 294 -5.07 -15.87 5.47
CA LEU A 294 -5.31 -15.66 6.89
C LEU A 294 -6.59 -16.34 7.38
N LYS A 295 -7.68 -16.31 6.61
CA LYS A 295 -8.91 -17.05 6.95
C LYS A 295 -8.70 -18.58 6.99
N ALA A 296 -7.88 -19.11 6.09
CA ALA A 296 -7.50 -20.53 6.14
C ALA A 296 -6.67 -20.84 7.39
N ILE A 297 -5.73 -19.98 7.75
CA ILE A 297 -4.94 -20.10 8.98
C ILE A 297 -5.85 -20.04 10.20
N ASP A 298 -6.82 -19.12 10.25
CA ASP A 298 -7.79 -19.00 11.35
C ASP A 298 -8.61 -20.28 11.52
N TRP A 299 -9.00 -20.92 10.42
CA TRP A 299 -9.70 -22.20 10.48
C TRP A 299 -8.84 -23.31 11.13
N PHE A 300 -7.53 -23.36 10.84
CA PHE A 300 -6.61 -24.29 11.50
C PHE A 300 -6.41 -23.96 12.98
N ILE A 301 -6.21 -22.67 13.32
CA ILE A 301 -6.05 -22.20 14.70
C ILE A 301 -7.26 -22.59 15.56
N ASN A 302 -8.46 -22.43 15.04
CA ASN A 302 -9.71 -22.81 15.74
C ASN A 302 -9.77 -24.32 16.04
N LYS A 303 -9.23 -25.16 15.13
CA LYS A 303 -9.10 -26.60 15.38
C LYS A 303 -8.06 -26.98 16.41
N MET A 304 -7.00 -26.16 16.55
CA MET A 304 -5.92 -26.40 17.51
C MET A 304 -6.31 -26.05 18.95
N SER A 305 -7.41 -25.29 19.14
CA SER A 305 -7.91 -24.85 20.46
C SER A 305 -6.81 -24.23 21.35
N LEU A 306 -6.06 -23.28 20.78
CA LEU A 306 -4.94 -22.65 21.49
C LEU A 306 -5.44 -21.88 22.72
N PRO A 307 -4.83 -22.09 23.92
CA PRO A 307 -5.37 -21.57 25.17
C PRO A 307 -5.12 -20.09 25.40
N ARG A 308 -4.23 -19.45 24.60
CA ARG A 308 -3.84 -18.05 24.81
C ARG A 308 -3.89 -17.27 23.50
N ILE A 309 -4.43 -16.04 23.56
CA ILE A 309 -4.47 -15.09 22.44
C ILE A 309 -3.06 -14.81 21.86
N SER A 310 -2.03 -14.76 22.72
CA SER A 310 -0.64 -14.59 22.27
C SER A 310 -0.13 -15.75 21.40
N GLN A 311 -0.54 -16.99 21.69
CA GLN A 311 -0.20 -18.16 20.88
C GLN A 311 -0.89 -18.11 19.53
N GLU A 312 -2.17 -17.75 19.48
CA GLU A 312 -2.89 -17.51 18.22
C GLU A 312 -2.18 -16.44 17.38
N ALA A 313 -1.75 -15.33 18.00
CA ALA A 313 -1.03 -14.27 17.32
C ALA A 313 0.29 -14.74 16.70
N ILE A 314 1.10 -15.47 17.48
CA ILE A 314 2.39 -16.01 17.01
C ILE A 314 2.17 -16.97 15.84
N VAL A 315 1.23 -17.91 15.94
CA VAL A 315 0.93 -18.86 14.87
C VAL A 315 0.43 -18.13 13.63
N ARG A 316 -0.53 -17.22 13.79
CA ARG A 316 -1.15 -16.49 12.66
C ARG A 316 -0.14 -15.65 11.90
N VAL A 317 0.62 -14.83 12.63
CA VAL A 317 1.65 -13.97 12.03
C VAL A 317 2.81 -14.83 11.50
N GLY A 318 3.30 -15.79 12.25
CA GLY A 318 4.42 -16.65 11.87
C GLY A 318 4.13 -17.43 10.59
N VAL A 319 2.98 -18.11 10.52
CA VAL A 319 2.63 -18.96 9.38
C VAL A 319 2.45 -18.14 8.10
N ILE A 320 1.75 -17.00 8.14
CA ILE A 320 1.56 -16.19 6.93
C ILE A 320 2.89 -15.65 6.38
N TYR A 321 3.82 -15.22 7.26
CA TYR A 321 5.13 -14.77 6.81
C TYR A 321 6.00 -15.91 6.29
N LEU A 322 5.95 -17.09 6.89
CA LEU A 322 6.66 -18.27 6.38
C LEU A 322 6.19 -18.63 4.96
N ILE A 323 4.88 -18.63 4.71
CA ILE A 323 4.31 -18.87 3.37
C ILE A 323 4.82 -17.81 2.38
N ILE A 324 4.72 -16.53 2.75
CA ILE A 324 5.15 -15.42 1.88
C ILE A 324 6.64 -15.52 1.57
N PHE A 325 7.49 -15.78 2.56
CA PHE A 325 8.93 -15.88 2.37
C PHE A 325 9.31 -17.08 1.52
N ALA A 326 8.68 -18.24 1.74
CA ALA A 326 8.95 -19.45 0.95
C ALA A 326 8.62 -19.25 -0.53
N ILE A 327 7.42 -18.75 -0.85
CA ILE A 327 6.98 -18.50 -2.23
C ILE A 327 7.84 -17.39 -2.88
N SER A 328 8.16 -16.34 -2.11
CA SER A 328 8.97 -15.24 -2.61
C SER A 328 10.42 -15.62 -2.85
N LEU A 329 11.00 -16.47 -1.99
CA LEU A 329 12.35 -17.00 -2.16
C LEU A 329 12.44 -17.84 -3.44
N PHE A 330 11.50 -18.76 -3.64
CA PHE A 330 11.40 -19.56 -4.85
C PHE A 330 11.31 -18.67 -6.11
N THR A 331 10.41 -17.70 -6.10
CA THR A 331 10.23 -16.75 -7.22
C THR A 331 11.50 -15.95 -7.49
N GLY A 332 12.18 -15.48 -6.44
CA GLY A 332 13.42 -14.73 -6.56
C GLY A 332 14.56 -15.55 -7.13
N ILE A 333 14.66 -16.85 -6.77
CA ILE A 333 15.63 -17.80 -7.35
C ILE A 333 15.36 -17.96 -8.86
N MET A 334 14.11 -18.20 -9.23
CA MET A 334 13.71 -18.33 -10.65
C MET A 334 14.03 -17.07 -11.46
N LEU A 335 13.81 -15.88 -10.90
CA LEU A 335 14.19 -14.62 -11.53
C LEU A 335 15.72 -14.49 -11.73
N LYS A 336 16.51 -14.95 -10.76
CA LYS A 336 17.97 -14.93 -10.84
C LYS A 336 18.48 -15.90 -11.93
N ILE A 337 17.92 -17.10 -12.01
CA ILE A 337 18.27 -18.10 -13.04
C ILE A 337 17.96 -17.55 -14.45
N LYS A 338 16.75 -16.98 -14.62
CA LYS A 338 16.32 -16.39 -15.90
C LYS A 338 17.22 -15.24 -16.37
N LYS A 339 17.78 -14.46 -15.44
CA LYS A 339 18.74 -13.39 -15.78
C LYS A 339 20.11 -13.90 -16.20
N ARG A 340 20.56 -15.07 -15.69
CA ARG A 340 21.83 -15.67 -16.08
C ARG A 340 21.80 -16.31 -17.48
N LYS A 341 20.60 -16.67 -17.97
CA LYS A 341 20.40 -17.30 -19.29
C LYS A 341 20.17 -16.28 -20.42
N ARG A 342 20.13 -14.98 -20.12
CA ARG A 342 20.03 -13.86 -21.08
C ARG A 342 21.34 -13.06 -21.12
#